data_b3e128b7f264c89c6e434a40e1e9e168
#
_entry.id   b3e128b7f264c89c6e434a40e1e9e168
#
_cell.length_a   1.000
_cell.length_b   1.000
_cell.length_c   1.000
_cell.angle_alpha   90.00
_cell.angle_beta   90.00
_cell.angle_gamma   90.00
#
_symmetry.space_group_name_H-M   'P 1'
#
loop_
_entity.id
_entity.type
_entity.pdbx_description
1 polymer ?
#
loop_
_entity_poly.entity_id
_entity_poly.type
_entity_poly.pdbx_seq_one_letter_code
_entity_poly.pdbx_strand_id
1 'polypeptide(L)'
;YLTAGEVIPAVVGLSWDDFVQSRILSPIGMKRSTLHVKDLAQRENVAQPHTYINGEPKIIPWLDWDNIGPAGSLISSALEMGLWLQFQLNEGVVGQDTLLRDIRFFEMQSPKTINNLSRGAVNRFPSTHFKAYGLGWSLMDYLGKKVVSHNGGYDGMISQSLFIPEDNIGFVILTNSLSSVYYPLMYKTLDVLLNNQEQKDWSTEILAQIKKGEAFAQKQNEQLEARRDTKTKPSLPLTAYTGTFSCPIYDAVEVSLKDGML
;
A
#
# COMPACT_ATOMS: atom_id res chain seq x y z
N TYR A 1 -1.31 7.97 -9.68
CA TYR A 1 -2.66 8.01 -9.08
C TYR A 1 -3.12 9.43 -8.85
N LEU A 2 -2.32 10.31 -8.22
CA LEU A 2 -2.70 11.70 -7.98
C LEU A 2 -3.13 12.40 -9.28
N THR A 3 -2.29 12.37 -10.30
CA THR A 3 -2.62 12.94 -11.62
C THR A 3 -3.89 12.32 -12.22
N ALA A 4 -4.12 11.02 -12.05
CA ALA A 4 -5.35 10.37 -12.52
C ALA A 4 -6.57 10.85 -11.74
N GLY A 5 -6.42 11.14 -10.44
CA GLY A 5 -7.47 11.74 -9.62
C GLY A 5 -7.85 13.14 -10.10
N GLU A 6 -6.88 13.95 -10.52
CA GLU A 6 -7.11 15.31 -11.04
C GLU A 6 -7.85 15.33 -12.40
N VAL A 7 -7.87 14.23 -13.13
CA VAL A 7 -8.68 14.13 -14.37
C VAL A 7 -10.18 14.14 -14.05
N ILE A 8 -10.59 13.60 -12.89
CA ILE A 8 -12.00 13.49 -12.52
C ILE A 8 -12.69 14.87 -12.43
N PRO A 9 -12.19 15.83 -11.63
CA PRO A 9 -12.79 17.17 -11.60
C PRO A 9 -12.82 17.84 -12.97
N ALA A 10 -11.76 17.67 -13.77
CA ALA A 10 -11.68 18.27 -15.09
C ALA A 10 -12.72 17.72 -16.09
N VAL A 11 -13.14 16.45 -15.93
CA VAL A 11 -14.07 15.79 -16.86
C VAL A 11 -15.52 15.86 -16.36
N VAL A 12 -15.75 15.65 -15.05
CA VAL A 12 -17.11 15.52 -14.52
C VAL A 12 -17.54 16.66 -13.59
N GLY A 13 -16.65 17.59 -13.24
CA GLY A 13 -16.95 18.74 -12.39
C GLY A 13 -17.19 18.41 -10.92
N LEU A 14 -16.88 17.18 -10.48
CA LEU A 14 -16.95 16.77 -9.08
C LEU A 14 -15.53 16.65 -8.55
N SER A 15 -15.31 16.93 -7.26
CA SER A 15 -14.05 16.57 -6.61
C SER A 15 -13.83 15.05 -6.69
N TRP A 16 -12.57 14.61 -6.56
CA TRP A 16 -12.27 13.17 -6.49
C TRP A 16 -13.00 12.50 -5.33
N ASP A 17 -13.05 13.17 -4.18
CA ASP A 17 -13.72 12.67 -2.97
C ASP A 17 -15.23 12.50 -3.20
N ASP A 18 -15.92 13.53 -3.72
CA ASP A 18 -17.34 13.47 -4.01
C ASP A 18 -17.67 12.41 -5.07
N PHE A 19 -16.79 12.26 -6.07
CA PHE A 19 -16.96 11.25 -7.11
C PHE A 19 -16.83 9.85 -6.50
N VAL A 20 -15.76 9.56 -5.76
CA VAL A 20 -15.54 8.25 -5.15
C VAL A 20 -16.64 7.94 -4.15
N GLN A 21 -17.01 8.89 -3.29
CA GLN A 21 -18.07 8.69 -2.30
C GLN A 21 -19.42 8.40 -2.98
N SER A 22 -19.83 9.22 -3.95
CA SER A 22 -21.18 9.12 -4.54
C SER A 22 -21.30 8.06 -5.62
N ARG A 23 -20.23 7.80 -6.38
CA ARG A 23 -20.27 6.90 -7.54
C ARG A 23 -19.71 5.51 -7.28
N ILE A 24 -18.95 5.33 -6.17
CA ILE A 24 -18.31 4.06 -5.85
C ILE A 24 -18.76 3.57 -4.47
N LEU A 25 -18.35 4.25 -3.39
CA LEU A 25 -18.53 3.76 -2.03
C LEU A 25 -20.01 3.60 -1.65
N SER A 26 -20.81 4.64 -1.88
CA SER A 26 -22.24 4.62 -1.53
C SER A 26 -23.02 3.56 -2.31
N PRO A 27 -22.91 3.45 -3.65
CA PRO A 27 -23.61 2.41 -4.40
C PRO A 27 -23.21 0.99 -4.03
N ILE A 28 -21.93 0.74 -3.72
CA ILE A 28 -21.43 -0.57 -3.29
C ILE A 28 -21.88 -0.91 -1.86
N GLY A 29 -22.30 0.10 -1.07
CA GLY A 29 -22.71 -0.08 0.32
C GLY A 29 -21.59 0.08 1.35
N MET A 30 -20.45 0.65 0.97
CA MET A 30 -19.28 0.91 1.84
C MET A 30 -19.53 2.17 2.68
N LYS A 31 -20.49 2.12 3.61
CA LYS A 31 -21.01 3.26 4.38
C LYS A 31 -20.07 3.74 5.49
N ARG A 32 -19.17 2.87 5.96
CA ARG A 32 -18.20 3.18 7.01
C ARG A 32 -16.84 3.56 6.45
N SER A 33 -16.60 3.38 5.17
CA SER A 33 -15.39 3.85 4.51
C SER A 33 -15.38 5.37 4.44
N THR A 34 -14.20 5.96 4.52
CA THR A 34 -14.02 7.41 4.42
C THR A 34 -12.74 7.73 3.66
N LEU A 35 -12.67 8.92 3.13
CA LEU A 35 -11.52 9.45 2.39
C LEU A 35 -10.72 10.45 3.24
N HIS A 36 -11.16 10.72 4.48
CA HIS A 36 -10.57 11.74 5.34
C HIS A 36 -10.26 11.21 6.74
N VAL A 37 -9.04 11.45 7.20
CA VAL A 37 -8.60 11.08 8.56
C VAL A 37 -9.43 11.79 9.65
N LYS A 38 -9.85 13.05 9.41
CA LYS A 38 -10.69 13.82 10.36
C LYS A 38 -11.99 13.12 10.74
N ASP A 39 -12.54 12.29 9.84
CA ASP A 39 -13.80 11.57 10.10
C ASP A 39 -13.65 10.47 11.14
N LEU A 40 -12.42 9.99 11.37
CA LEU A 40 -12.14 8.93 12.34
C LEU A 40 -12.45 9.34 13.78
N ALA A 41 -12.35 10.62 14.11
CA ALA A 41 -12.65 11.14 15.44
C ALA A 41 -14.12 10.91 15.86
N GLN A 42 -15.02 10.71 14.90
CA GLN A 42 -16.46 10.49 15.13
C GLN A 42 -16.85 9.01 14.98
N ARG A 43 -15.86 8.11 14.80
CA ARG A 43 -16.10 6.70 14.54
C ARG A 43 -15.65 5.84 15.70
N GLU A 44 -16.45 4.82 15.98
CA GLU A 44 -16.10 3.77 16.92
C GLU A 44 -15.31 2.65 16.21
N ASN A 45 -14.53 1.90 16.99
CA ASN A 45 -13.77 0.75 16.52
C ASN A 45 -12.78 1.09 15.39
N VAL A 46 -11.96 2.11 15.66
CA VAL A 46 -10.87 2.54 14.77
C VAL A 46 -9.55 1.95 15.27
N ALA A 47 -8.89 1.18 14.43
CA ALA A 47 -7.58 0.62 14.76
C ALA A 47 -6.52 1.74 14.80
N GLN A 48 -5.63 1.70 15.78
CA GLN A 48 -4.53 2.66 15.87
C GLN A 48 -3.34 2.20 15.01
N PRO A 49 -2.70 3.09 14.26
CA PRO A 49 -1.52 2.74 13.47
C PRO A 49 -0.30 2.52 14.37
N HIS A 50 0.56 1.56 14.02
CA HIS A 50 1.77 1.22 14.77
C HIS A 50 3.00 1.19 13.87
N THR A 51 4.11 1.66 14.42
CA THR A 51 5.44 1.45 13.85
C THR A 51 6.34 0.73 14.86
N TYR A 52 7.48 0.23 14.39
CA TYR A 52 8.47 -0.40 15.25
C TYR A 52 9.59 0.60 15.57
N ILE A 53 9.80 0.85 16.86
CA ILE A 53 10.92 1.68 17.35
C ILE A 53 11.75 0.80 18.29
N ASN A 54 13.01 0.58 17.96
CA ASN A 54 13.92 -0.32 18.68
C ASN A 54 13.35 -1.75 18.87
N GLY A 55 12.64 -2.26 17.85
CA GLY A 55 12.03 -3.59 17.88
C GLY A 55 10.69 -3.70 18.62
N GLU A 56 10.20 -2.62 19.22
CA GLU A 56 8.94 -2.57 19.95
C GLU A 56 7.84 -1.86 19.14
N PRO A 57 6.60 -2.39 19.10
CA PRO A 57 5.49 -1.72 18.44
C PRO A 57 5.09 -0.48 19.24
N LYS A 58 4.99 0.66 18.58
CA LYS A 58 4.56 1.94 19.15
C LYS A 58 3.42 2.51 18.34
N ILE A 59 2.39 2.98 19.05
CA ILE A 59 1.30 3.74 18.42
C ILE A 59 1.87 5.04 17.87
N ILE A 60 1.48 5.36 16.64
CA ILE A 60 1.76 6.65 16.01
C ILE A 60 0.43 7.35 15.70
N PRO A 61 0.43 8.69 15.56
CA PRO A 61 -0.77 9.40 15.13
C PRO A 61 -1.14 9.02 13.69
N TRP A 62 -2.43 9.11 13.36
CA TRP A 62 -2.88 9.12 11.98
C TRP A 62 -2.32 10.35 11.28
N LEU A 63 -1.69 10.16 10.14
CA LEU A 63 -1.26 11.26 9.27
C LEU A 63 -2.38 11.62 8.30
N ASP A 64 -2.46 12.89 7.95
CA ASP A 64 -3.43 13.38 6.98
C ASP A 64 -2.83 13.29 5.56
N TRP A 65 -3.46 12.49 4.71
CA TRP A 65 -3.12 12.33 3.30
C TRP A 65 -4.19 12.92 2.38
N ASP A 66 -5.07 13.77 2.88
CA ASP A 66 -6.18 14.34 2.10
C ASP A 66 -5.67 15.07 0.84
N ASN A 67 -4.52 15.74 0.92
CA ASN A 67 -3.89 16.44 -0.22
C ASN A 67 -3.36 15.51 -1.32
N ILE A 68 -3.22 14.23 -1.05
CA ILE A 68 -2.83 13.19 -2.02
C ILE A 68 -3.88 12.07 -2.08
N GLY A 69 -5.12 12.38 -1.79
CA GLY A 69 -6.25 11.46 -1.66
C GLY A 69 -6.29 10.34 -2.68
N PRO A 70 -6.22 10.61 -4.00
CA PRO A 70 -6.24 9.58 -5.04
C PRO A 70 -5.11 8.54 -4.96
N ALA A 71 -4.05 8.84 -4.22
CA ALA A 71 -2.93 7.93 -4.05
C ALA A 71 -3.06 6.99 -2.83
N GLY A 72 -3.91 7.32 -1.83
CA GLY A 72 -3.97 6.43 -0.67
C GLY A 72 -4.80 6.87 0.53
N SER A 73 -5.72 7.85 0.41
CA SER A 73 -6.50 8.32 1.57
C SER A 73 -7.66 7.41 1.98
N LEU A 74 -8.04 6.43 1.17
CA LEU A 74 -9.18 5.56 1.49
C LEU A 74 -8.94 4.74 2.76
N ILE A 75 -9.79 4.94 3.76
CA ILE A 75 -9.82 4.22 5.02
C ILE A 75 -11.07 3.34 5.06
N SER A 76 -10.90 2.05 5.32
CA SER A 76 -11.98 1.08 5.27
C SER A 76 -11.82 -0.03 6.31
N SER A 77 -12.76 -0.95 6.36
CA SER A 77 -12.75 -2.16 7.18
C SER A 77 -12.69 -3.42 6.32
N ALA A 78 -12.30 -4.55 6.93
CA ALA A 78 -12.28 -5.83 6.22
C ALA A 78 -13.67 -6.21 5.65
N LEU A 79 -14.75 -5.90 6.39
CA LEU A 79 -16.12 -6.15 5.93
C LEU A 79 -16.44 -5.36 4.66
N GLU A 80 -16.14 -4.07 4.64
CA GLU A 80 -16.47 -3.23 3.47
C GLU A 80 -15.52 -3.46 2.30
N MET A 81 -14.26 -3.80 2.56
CA MET A 81 -13.37 -4.28 1.50
C MET A 81 -13.84 -5.61 0.91
N GLY A 82 -14.57 -6.44 1.67
CA GLY A 82 -15.29 -7.60 1.14
C GLY A 82 -16.37 -7.20 0.10
N LEU A 83 -17.12 -6.13 0.35
CA LEU A 83 -18.09 -5.58 -0.64
C LEU A 83 -17.37 -5.09 -1.91
N TRP A 84 -16.23 -4.44 -1.75
CA TRP A 84 -15.39 -4.05 -2.88
C TRP A 84 -14.92 -5.26 -3.70
N LEU A 85 -14.49 -6.35 -3.04
CA LEU A 85 -14.10 -7.58 -3.74
C LEU A 85 -15.28 -8.26 -4.45
N GLN A 86 -16.47 -8.27 -3.83
CA GLN A 86 -17.70 -8.74 -4.49
C GLN A 86 -18.02 -7.93 -5.74
N PHE A 87 -17.90 -6.60 -5.67
CA PHE A 87 -18.06 -5.72 -6.82
C PHE A 87 -17.08 -6.03 -7.95
N GLN A 88 -15.83 -6.34 -7.61
CA GLN A 88 -14.80 -6.75 -8.59
C GLN A 88 -15.13 -8.12 -9.22
N LEU A 89 -15.56 -9.09 -8.41
CA LEU A 89 -15.90 -10.45 -8.86
C LEU A 89 -17.20 -10.47 -9.66
N ASN A 90 -18.15 -9.58 -9.35
CA ASN A 90 -19.41 -9.41 -10.07
C ASN A 90 -19.28 -8.47 -11.30
N GLU A 91 -18.06 -8.14 -11.71
CA GLU A 91 -17.77 -7.32 -12.90
C GLU A 91 -18.59 -6.01 -12.96
N GLY A 92 -18.69 -5.34 -11.79
CA GLY A 92 -19.35 -4.02 -11.69
C GLY A 92 -20.84 -4.03 -11.43
N VAL A 93 -21.42 -5.19 -11.18
CA VAL A 93 -22.86 -5.30 -10.86
C VAL A 93 -23.07 -5.27 -9.35
N VAL A 94 -23.99 -4.45 -8.89
CA VAL A 94 -24.48 -4.37 -7.50
C VAL A 94 -26.00 -4.50 -7.49
N GLY A 95 -26.50 -5.62 -7.01
CA GLY A 95 -27.93 -5.94 -7.09
C GLY A 95 -28.41 -6.04 -8.52
N GLN A 96 -29.24 -5.08 -8.97
CA GLN A 96 -29.74 -4.99 -10.35
C GLN A 96 -29.03 -3.89 -11.17
N ASP A 97 -28.15 -3.13 -10.54
CA ASP A 97 -27.50 -1.98 -11.17
C ASP A 97 -26.10 -2.35 -11.68
N THR A 98 -25.79 -1.92 -12.89
CA THR A 98 -24.42 -2.01 -13.47
C THR A 98 -23.72 -0.65 -13.28
N LEU A 99 -22.86 -0.56 -12.29
CA LEU A 99 -22.11 0.67 -11.99
C LEU A 99 -20.96 0.89 -12.98
N LEU A 100 -20.35 -0.21 -13.44
CA LEU A 100 -19.28 -0.18 -14.41
C LEU A 100 -19.43 -1.38 -15.34
N ARG A 101 -19.32 -1.15 -16.66
CA ARG A 101 -19.49 -2.23 -17.64
C ARG A 101 -18.34 -3.24 -17.59
N ASP A 102 -18.65 -4.51 -17.84
CA ASP A 102 -17.76 -5.67 -17.88
C ASP A 102 -16.47 -5.44 -18.66
N ILE A 103 -16.55 -4.81 -19.84
CA ILE A 103 -15.39 -4.49 -20.67
C ILE A 103 -14.34 -3.66 -19.92
N ARG A 104 -14.76 -2.81 -18.96
CA ARG A 104 -13.84 -2.01 -18.16
C ARG A 104 -13.09 -2.85 -17.14
N PHE A 105 -13.74 -3.86 -16.57
CA PHE A 105 -13.07 -4.84 -15.70
C PHE A 105 -12.05 -5.64 -16.48
N PHE A 106 -12.38 -6.10 -17.67
CA PHE A 106 -11.42 -6.75 -18.56
C PHE A 106 -10.21 -5.87 -18.84
N GLU A 107 -10.43 -4.59 -19.17
CA GLU A 107 -9.34 -3.62 -19.42
C GLU A 107 -8.45 -3.40 -18.18
N MET A 108 -9.06 -3.24 -16.99
CA MET A 108 -8.32 -3.02 -15.74
C MET A 108 -7.48 -4.24 -15.35
N GLN A 109 -7.99 -5.44 -15.59
CA GLN A 109 -7.35 -6.70 -15.26
C GLN A 109 -6.53 -7.30 -16.42
N SER A 110 -6.29 -6.53 -17.47
CA SER A 110 -5.40 -6.90 -18.59
C SER A 110 -4.00 -6.34 -18.38
N PRO A 111 -2.94 -7.08 -18.75
CA PRO A 111 -1.56 -6.60 -18.65
C PRO A 111 -1.35 -5.31 -19.45
N LYS A 112 -0.89 -4.26 -18.79
CA LYS A 112 -0.49 -2.98 -19.39
C LYS A 112 1.03 -2.78 -19.28
N THR A 113 1.63 -3.24 -18.19
CA THR A 113 3.07 -3.21 -17.95
C THR A 113 3.53 -4.58 -17.51
N ILE A 114 4.57 -5.11 -18.15
CA ILE A 114 5.15 -6.41 -17.81
C ILE A 114 6.18 -6.19 -16.68
N ASN A 115 6.08 -6.99 -15.63
CA ASN A 115 7.03 -7.02 -14.52
C ASN A 115 7.92 -8.25 -14.65
N ASN A 116 9.20 -8.04 -14.91
CA ASN A 116 10.15 -9.14 -15.06
C ASN A 116 10.35 -9.89 -13.73
N LEU A 117 10.26 -11.21 -13.78
CA LEU A 117 10.59 -12.06 -12.64
C LEU A 117 12.11 -12.23 -12.53
N SER A 118 12.65 -11.96 -11.34
CA SER A 118 14.02 -12.33 -11.05
C SER A 118 14.16 -13.84 -10.92
N ARG A 119 15.37 -14.38 -11.16
CA ARG A 119 15.66 -15.81 -10.98
C ARG A 119 15.33 -16.30 -9.56
N GLY A 120 15.57 -15.44 -8.55
CA GLY A 120 15.22 -15.73 -7.16
C GLY A 120 13.70 -15.81 -6.93
N ALA A 121 12.91 -14.98 -7.62
CA ALA A 121 11.47 -15.06 -7.58
C ALA A 121 10.94 -16.34 -8.23
N VAL A 122 11.44 -16.72 -9.39
CA VAL A 122 11.08 -18.00 -10.07
C VAL A 122 11.39 -19.20 -9.18
N ASN A 123 12.54 -19.24 -8.55
CA ASN A 123 12.90 -20.33 -7.64
C ASN A 123 11.99 -20.42 -6.40
N ARG A 124 11.51 -19.28 -5.93
CA ARG A 124 10.64 -19.20 -4.74
C ARG A 124 9.18 -19.52 -5.05
N PHE A 125 8.72 -19.09 -6.18
CA PHE A 125 7.34 -19.25 -6.66
C PHE A 125 7.34 -19.98 -8.00
N PRO A 126 7.63 -21.30 -8.02
CA PRO A 126 7.80 -22.06 -9.25
C PRO A 126 6.52 -22.13 -10.09
N SER A 127 5.36 -21.94 -9.47
CA SER A 127 4.06 -21.88 -10.15
C SER A 127 3.69 -20.49 -10.69
N THR A 128 4.55 -19.48 -10.51
CA THR A 128 4.35 -18.13 -11.05
C THR A 128 5.28 -17.91 -12.23
N HIS A 129 4.72 -17.82 -13.42
CA HIS A 129 5.43 -17.66 -14.69
C HIS A 129 5.41 -16.20 -15.18
N PHE A 130 4.38 -15.45 -14.82
CA PHE A 130 4.15 -14.09 -15.30
C PHE A 130 3.77 -13.15 -14.16
N LYS A 131 4.27 -11.92 -14.25
CA LYS A 131 3.79 -10.80 -13.46
C LYS A 131 3.60 -9.59 -14.35
N ALA A 132 2.51 -8.87 -14.12
CA ALA A 132 2.20 -7.65 -14.86
C ALA A 132 1.47 -6.67 -13.95
N TYR A 133 1.26 -5.47 -14.45
CA TYR A 133 0.39 -4.48 -13.84
C TYR A 133 -0.66 -4.03 -14.86
N GLY A 134 -1.92 -4.04 -14.43
CA GLY A 134 -3.06 -3.56 -15.19
C GLY A 134 -3.36 -2.08 -14.92
N LEU A 135 -4.62 -1.73 -14.79
CA LEU A 135 -5.04 -0.40 -14.35
C LEU A 135 -5.42 -0.46 -12.86
N GLY A 136 -4.45 -0.20 -11.99
CA GLY A 136 -4.62 -0.27 -10.53
C GLY A 136 -4.53 -1.69 -9.94
N TRP A 137 -4.18 -2.71 -10.72
CA TRP A 137 -4.09 -4.08 -10.27
C TRP A 137 -2.77 -4.74 -10.64
N SER A 138 -2.14 -5.38 -9.69
CA SER A 138 -1.07 -6.35 -9.92
C SER A 138 -1.67 -7.66 -10.39
N LEU A 139 -1.07 -8.23 -11.41
CA LEU A 139 -1.51 -9.47 -12.06
C LEU A 139 -0.40 -10.50 -11.97
N MET A 140 -0.72 -11.72 -11.58
CA MET A 140 0.19 -12.86 -11.65
C MET A 140 -0.58 -14.15 -11.89
N ASP A 141 0.10 -15.16 -12.37
CA ASP A 141 -0.40 -16.52 -12.27
C ASP A 141 0.14 -17.18 -10.99
N TYR A 142 -0.69 -17.99 -10.36
CA TYR A 142 -0.32 -18.77 -9.20
C TYR A 142 -1.10 -20.10 -9.24
N LEU A 143 -0.39 -21.24 -9.25
CA LEU A 143 -0.99 -22.58 -9.40
C LEU A 143 -1.97 -22.69 -10.58
N GLY A 144 -1.63 -22.04 -11.70
CA GLY A 144 -2.44 -22.06 -12.93
C GLY A 144 -3.66 -21.11 -12.91
N LYS A 145 -3.84 -20.30 -11.86
CA LYS A 145 -4.94 -19.35 -11.75
C LYS A 145 -4.45 -17.91 -11.89
N LYS A 146 -5.27 -17.05 -12.46
CA LYS A 146 -5.04 -15.62 -12.51
C LYS A 146 -5.34 -15.00 -11.15
N VAL A 147 -4.32 -14.46 -10.52
CA VAL A 147 -4.43 -13.73 -9.25
C VAL A 147 -4.37 -12.23 -9.55
N VAL A 148 -5.42 -11.52 -9.16
CA VAL A 148 -5.56 -10.07 -9.26
C VAL A 148 -5.44 -9.49 -7.85
N SER A 149 -4.51 -8.57 -7.63
CA SER A 149 -4.26 -8.07 -6.28
C SER A 149 -3.73 -6.64 -6.28
N HIS A 150 -3.93 -5.94 -5.17
CA HIS A 150 -3.22 -4.70 -4.87
C HIS A 150 -2.99 -4.59 -3.37
N ASN A 151 -1.83 -4.10 -2.98
CA ASN A 151 -1.52 -3.79 -1.60
C ASN A 151 -1.56 -2.27 -1.37
N GLY A 152 -1.70 -1.87 -0.12
CA GLY A 152 -1.60 -0.50 0.32
C GLY A 152 -0.67 -0.39 1.52
N GLY A 153 0.07 0.70 1.59
CA GLY A 153 0.86 1.08 2.75
C GLY A 153 0.48 2.50 3.15
N TYR A 154 0.20 2.66 4.42
CA TYR A 154 -0.03 3.93 5.08
C TYR A 154 0.82 3.95 6.35
N ASP A 155 1.12 5.11 6.89
CA ASP A 155 1.93 5.15 8.11
C ASP A 155 1.32 4.30 9.21
N GLY A 156 2.04 3.26 9.61
CA GLY A 156 1.60 2.31 10.62
C GLY A 156 0.53 1.30 10.21
N MET A 157 0.19 1.18 8.92
CA MET A 157 -0.81 0.22 8.42
C MET A 157 -0.41 -0.39 7.08
N ILE A 158 -0.74 -1.67 6.90
CA ILE A 158 -0.60 -2.38 5.62
C ILE A 158 -1.91 -3.06 5.26
N SER A 159 -2.31 -2.94 4.02
CA SER A 159 -3.46 -3.62 3.45
C SER A 159 -3.07 -4.49 2.27
N GLN A 160 -3.79 -5.58 2.06
CA GLN A 160 -3.70 -6.43 0.89
C GLN A 160 -5.11 -6.84 0.47
N SER A 161 -5.50 -6.53 -0.75
CA SER A 161 -6.70 -7.07 -1.39
C SER A 161 -6.31 -8.01 -2.51
N LEU A 162 -7.04 -9.11 -2.68
CA LEU A 162 -6.75 -10.12 -3.67
C LEU A 162 -8.03 -10.85 -4.07
N PHE A 163 -8.14 -11.20 -5.35
CA PHE A 163 -9.20 -12.08 -5.84
C PHE A 163 -8.74 -12.94 -7.02
N ILE A 164 -9.45 -14.04 -7.22
CA ILE A 164 -9.25 -15.03 -8.27
C ILE A 164 -10.55 -15.11 -9.06
N PRO A 165 -10.65 -14.42 -10.22
CA PRO A 165 -11.91 -14.33 -10.97
C PRO A 165 -12.49 -15.70 -11.37
N GLU A 166 -11.64 -16.62 -11.82
CA GLU A 166 -12.08 -17.94 -12.31
C GLU A 166 -12.74 -18.80 -11.23
N ASP A 167 -12.37 -18.61 -9.97
CA ASP A 167 -12.90 -19.39 -8.85
C ASP A 167 -13.93 -18.62 -8.02
N ASN A 168 -14.21 -17.35 -8.38
CA ASN A 168 -15.08 -16.46 -7.65
C ASN A 168 -14.67 -16.32 -6.17
N ILE A 169 -13.39 -16.22 -5.90
CA ILE A 169 -12.81 -16.13 -4.56
C ILE A 169 -12.13 -14.78 -4.40
N GLY A 170 -12.30 -14.16 -3.25
CA GLY A 170 -11.55 -12.96 -2.87
C GLY A 170 -11.35 -12.90 -1.36
N PHE A 171 -10.25 -12.27 -0.95
CA PHE A 171 -9.99 -11.99 0.46
C PHE A 171 -9.19 -10.70 0.65
N VAL A 172 -9.27 -10.15 1.83
CA VAL A 172 -8.53 -8.96 2.24
C VAL A 172 -7.78 -9.24 3.55
N ILE A 173 -6.59 -8.68 3.66
CA ILE A 173 -5.79 -8.69 4.88
C ILE A 173 -5.53 -7.22 5.25
N LEU A 174 -5.93 -6.81 6.45
CA LEU A 174 -5.66 -5.49 6.99
C LEU A 174 -4.84 -5.65 8.27
N THR A 175 -3.76 -4.91 8.37
CA THR A 175 -2.90 -4.89 9.56
C THR A 175 -2.70 -3.45 10.03
N ASN A 176 -2.68 -3.25 11.33
CA ASN A 176 -2.42 -1.95 11.94
C ASN A 176 -0.96 -1.81 12.42
N SER A 177 -0.04 -2.35 11.64
CA SER A 177 1.40 -2.17 11.84
C SER A 177 2.16 -2.27 10.51
N LEU A 178 3.35 -1.67 10.43
CA LEU A 178 4.26 -1.82 9.30
C LEU A 178 4.95 -3.19 9.35
N SER A 179 4.15 -4.25 9.35
CA SER A 179 4.61 -5.63 9.40
C SER A 179 4.46 -6.32 8.06
N SER A 180 5.45 -7.12 7.69
CA SER A 180 5.38 -7.96 6.47
C SER A 180 4.52 -9.21 6.64
N VAL A 181 3.81 -9.38 7.76
CA VAL A 181 2.99 -10.57 8.07
C VAL A 181 1.87 -10.82 7.04
N TYR A 182 1.38 -9.77 6.38
CA TYR A 182 0.38 -9.91 5.33
C TYR A 182 0.85 -10.83 4.18
N TYR A 183 2.14 -10.85 3.92
CA TYR A 183 2.72 -11.59 2.79
C TYR A 183 2.67 -13.11 2.97
N PRO A 184 3.20 -13.71 4.08
CA PRO A 184 3.01 -15.14 4.35
C PRO A 184 1.54 -15.53 4.52
N LEU A 185 0.70 -14.65 5.11
CA LEU A 185 -0.74 -14.89 5.21
C LEU A 185 -1.39 -14.98 3.83
N MET A 186 -1.06 -14.08 2.91
CA MET A 186 -1.57 -14.08 1.55
C MET A 186 -1.28 -15.41 0.84
N TYR A 187 -0.01 -15.87 0.84
CA TYR A 187 0.35 -17.11 0.17
C TYR A 187 -0.21 -18.35 0.86
N LYS A 188 -0.23 -18.36 2.21
CA LYS A 188 -0.87 -19.47 2.93
C LYS A 188 -2.37 -19.56 2.65
N THR A 189 -3.05 -18.43 2.56
CA THR A 189 -4.47 -18.38 2.21
C THR A 189 -4.69 -18.86 0.76
N LEU A 190 -3.86 -18.43 -0.20
CA LEU A 190 -3.90 -18.92 -1.57
C LEU A 190 -3.69 -20.44 -1.65
N ASP A 191 -2.69 -20.98 -0.95
CA ASP A 191 -2.43 -22.42 -0.91
C ASP A 191 -3.64 -23.21 -0.40
N VAL A 192 -4.27 -22.73 0.67
CA VAL A 192 -5.47 -23.37 1.24
C VAL A 192 -6.65 -23.31 0.26
N LEU A 193 -6.93 -22.15 -0.29
CA LEU A 193 -8.09 -21.94 -1.19
C LEU A 193 -7.92 -22.67 -2.53
N LEU A 194 -6.70 -22.81 -3.02
CA LEU A 194 -6.38 -23.50 -4.27
C LEU A 194 -6.00 -24.97 -4.06
N ASN A 195 -6.18 -25.50 -2.85
CA ASN A 195 -5.86 -26.91 -2.50
C ASN A 195 -4.42 -27.31 -2.86
N ASN A 196 -3.45 -26.42 -2.63
CA ASN A 196 -2.04 -26.71 -2.88
C ASN A 196 -1.57 -27.87 -1.98
N GLN A 197 -1.10 -28.95 -2.59
CA GLN A 197 -0.60 -30.11 -1.86
C GLN A 197 0.80 -29.90 -1.28
N GLU A 198 1.54 -28.92 -1.80
CA GLU A 198 2.83 -28.53 -1.24
C GLU A 198 2.62 -27.71 0.02
N GLN A 199 2.92 -28.31 1.18
CA GLN A 199 2.79 -27.65 2.48
C GLN A 199 3.99 -26.75 2.77
N LYS A 200 4.09 -25.63 2.06
CA LYS A 200 5.17 -24.65 2.24
C LYS A 200 4.97 -23.84 3.52
N ASP A 201 6.01 -23.76 4.34
CA ASP A 201 6.03 -22.85 5.51
C ASP A 201 6.45 -21.44 5.06
N TRP A 202 5.46 -20.67 4.59
CA TRP A 202 5.65 -19.31 4.15
C TRP A 202 6.17 -18.39 5.25
N SER A 203 5.78 -18.64 6.51
CA SER A 203 6.21 -17.83 7.65
C SER A 203 7.71 -17.95 7.88
N THR A 204 8.22 -19.16 7.97
CA THR A 204 9.66 -19.41 8.15
C THR A 204 10.47 -18.89 6.97
N GLU A 205 10.01 -19.12 5.73
CA GLU A 205 10.74 -18.67 4.55
C GLU A 205 10.82 -17.15 4.46
N ILE A 206 9.70 -16.47 4.66
CA ILE A 206 9.66 -15.00 4.55
C ILE A 206 10.42 -14.35 5.71
N LEU A 207 10.29 -14.89 6.92
CA LEU A 207 11.06 -14.42 8.08
C LEU A 207 12.59 -14.54 7.84
N ALA A 208 13.03 -15.65 7.27
CA ALA A 208 14.45 -15.82 6.92
C ALA A 208 14.94 -14.75 5.92
N GLN A 209 14.08 -14.33 4.99
CA GLN A 209 14.43 -13.27 4.05
C GLN A 209 14.42 -11.88 4.65
N ILE A 210 13.46 -11.59 5.53
CA ILE A 210 13.43 -10.34 6.29
C ILE A 210 14.74 -10.21 7.07
N LYS A 211 15.11 -11.24 7.85
CA LYS A 211 16.37 -11.25 8.62
C LYS A 211 17.61 -11.07 7.74
N LYS A 212 17.63 -11.67 6.55
CA LYS A 212 18.73 -11.49 5.59
C LYS A 212 18.78 -10.06 5.06
N GLY A 213 17.63 -9.44 4.78
CA GLY A 213 17.53 -8.04 4.37
C GLY A 213 18.00 -7.08 5.47
N GLU A 214 17.57 -7.30 6.72
CA GLU A 214 18.00 -6.52 7.89
C GLU A 214 19.50 -6.60 8.11
N ALA A 215 20.09 -7.81 8.08
CA ALA A 215 21.53 -8.00 8.21
C ALA A 215 22.32 -7.30 7.08
N PHE A 216 21.78 -7.30 5.85
CA PHE A 216 22.37 -6.57 4.74
C PHE A 216 22.32 -5.06 4.95
N ALA A 217 21.17 -4.52 5.37
CA ALA A 217 20.98 -3.09 5.66
C ALA A 217 21.90 -2.64 6.81
N GLN A 218 21.99 -3.42 7.86
CA GLN A 218 22.90 -3.17 8.97
C GLN A 218 24.36 -3.08 8.50
N LYS A 219 24.81 -4.05 7.69
CA LYS A 219 26.16 -4.04 7.14
C LYS A 219 26.44 -2.80 6.26
N GLN A 220 25.44 -2.35 5.48
CA GLN A 220 25.57 -1.12 4.69
C GLN A 220 25.71 0.11 5.58
N ASN A 221 24.92 0.20 6.65
CA ASN A 221 24.99 1.30 7.60
C ASN A 221 26.36 1.32 8.33
N GLU A 222 26.85 0.15 8.77
CA GLU A 222 28.20 0.04 9.37
C GLU A 222 29.30 0.49 8.41
N GLN A 223 29.17 0.17 7.11
CA GLN A 223 30.14 0.62 6.10
C GLN A 223 30.04 2.14 5.85
N LEU A 224 28.84 2.73 5.90
CA LEU A 224 28.67 4.17 5.80
C LEU A 224 29.29 4.89 7.00
N GLU A 225 29.00 4.43 8.21
CA GLU A 225 29.59 4.99 9.43
C GLU A 225 31.13 4.84 9.46
N ALA A 226 31.67 3.70 9.02
CA ALA A 226 33.11 3.48 8.93
C ALA A 226 33.81 4.44 7.91
N ARG A 227 33.06 4.92 6.91
CA ARG A 227 33.59 5.91 5.94
C ARG A 227 33.40 7.36 6.40
N ARG A 228 32.63 7.57 7.46
CA ARG A 228 32.37 8.90 7.99
C ARG A 228 33.67 9.50 8.56
N ASP A 229 34.09 10.63 8.03
CA ASP A 229 35.18 11.41 8.62
C ASP A 229 34.65 12.24 9.79
N THR A 230 34.83 11.74 11.00
CA THR A 230 34.44 12.42 12.24
C THR A 230 35.28 13.63 12.60
N LYS A 231 36.40 13.87 11.85
CA LYS A 231 37.29 15.00 12.07
C LYS A 231 36.93 16.24 11.25
N THR A 232 35.95 16.11 10.35
CA THR A 232 35.46 17.25 9.59
C THR A 232 34.76 18.25 10.50
N LYS A 233 34.92 19.52 10.17
CA LYS A 233 34.21 20.62 10.83
C LYS A 233 33.46 21.45 9.77
N PRO A 234 32.39 22.11 10.12
CA PRO A 234 31.77 23.07 9.23
C PRO A 234 32.81 24.09 8.72
N SER A 235 32.75 24.40 7.42
CA SER A 235 33.67 25.35 6.79
C SER A 235 33.48 26.81 7.27
N LEU A 236 32.30 27.10 7.82
CA LEU A 236 31.91 28.41 8.37
C LEU A 236 31.46 28.26 9.83
N PRO A 237 31.40 29.36 10.61
CA PRO A 237 30.71 29.35 11.90
C PRO A 237 29.25 28.89 11.74
N LEU A 238 28.69 28.17 12.74
CA LEU A 238 27.33 27.65 12.66
C LEU A 238 26.27 28.74 12.42
N THR A 239 26.53 29.96 12.91
CA THR A 239 25.66 31.12 12.67
C THR A 239 25.54 31.51 11.19
N ALA A 240 26.51 31.13 10.35
CA ALA A 240 26.46 31.39 8.90
C ALA A 240 25.52 30.44 8.16
N TYR A 241 25.05 29.40 8.83
CA TYR A 241 24.06 28.42 8.27
C TYR A 241 22.64 28.70 8.78
N THR A 242 22.45 29.70 9.65
CA THR A 242 21.11 30.07 10.10
C THR A 242 20.41 30.98 9.09
N GLY A 243 19.09 30.90 9.02
CA GLY A 243 18.27 31.74 8.14
C GLY A 243 17.05 31.00 7.62
N THR A 244 16.27 31.69 6.80
CA THR A 244 15.12 31.11 6.13
C THR A 244 15.49 30.71 4.70
N PHE A 245 15.33 29.44 4.39
CA PHE A 245 15.62 28.86 3.09
C PHE A 245 14.32 28.44 2.42
N SER A 246 14.10 28.79 1.17
CA SER A 246 12.93 28.41 0.42
C SER A 246 13.29 27.97 -0.99
N CYS A 247 12.44 27.13 -1.58
CA CYS A 247 12.52 26.79 -2.98
C CYS A 247 11.09 26.70 -3.58
N PRO A 248 10.94 26.71 -4.92
CA PRO A 248 9.60 26.69 -5.53
C PRO A 248 8.75 25.46 -5.22
N ILE A 249 9.36 24.35 -4.75
CA ILE A 249 8.68 23.08 -4.50
C ILE A 249 8.32 22.92 -3.01
N TYR A 250 9.10 23.50 -2.13
CA TYR A 250 8.91 23.39 -0.68
C TYR A 250 8.67 24.77 -0.07
N ASP A 251 7.88 24.79 0.98
CA ASP A 251 7.72 25.97 1.81
C ASP A 251 9.06 26.39 2.45
N ALA A 252 9.04 27.54 3.11
CA ALA A 252 10.20 28.05 3.80
C ALA A 252 10.61 27.17 4.98
N VAL A 253 11.88 26.84 5.06
CA VAL A 253 12.50 26.12 6.19
C VAL A 253 13.35 27.12 6.96
N GLU A 254 13.07 27.26 8.24
CA GLU A 254 13.89 28.09 9.13
C GLU A 254 14.95 27.24 9.83
N VAL A 255 16.19 27.60 9.69
CA VAL A 255 17.32 27.00 10.40
C VAL A 255 17.76 27.95 11.49
N SER A 256 17.71 27.52 12.72
CA SER A 256 18.10 28.29 13.89
C SER A 256 19.20 27.59 14.70
N LEU A 257 20.00 28.35 15.42
CA LEU A 257 21.02 27.82 16.32
C LEU A 257 20.44 27.78 17.75
N LYS A 258 20.35 26.57 18.32
CA LYS A 258 19.91 26.36 19.70
C LYS A 258 20.89 25.44 20.42
N ASP A 259 21.37 25.86 21.57
CA ASP A 259 22.31 25.11 22.43
C ASP A 259 23.56 24.59 21.66
N GLY A 260 24.07 25.39 20.72
CA GLY A 260 25.24 25.05 19.92
C GLY A 260 25.00 24.09 18.76
N MET A 261 23.74 23.78 18.45
CA MET A 261 23.29 22.92 17.33
C MET A 261 22.37 23.70 16.39
N LEU A 262 22.45 23.37 15.10
CA LEU A 262 21.53 23.89 14.09
C LEU A 262 20.22 23.11 14.12
#